data_bc305287c432f75d6fe4484b7a0527fa
#
_entry.id   bc305287c432f75d6fe4484b7a0527fa
#
_cell.length_a   1.000
_cell.length_b   1.000
_cell.length_c   1.000
_cell.angle_alpha   90.00
_cell.angle_beta   90.00
_cell.angle_gamma   90.00
#
_symmetry.space_group_name_H-M   'P 1'
#
loop_
_entity.id
_entity.type
_entity.pdbx_description
1 polymer ?
#
loop_
_entity_poly.entity_id
_entity_poly.type
_entity_poly.pdbx_seq_one_letter_code
_entity_poly.pdbx_strand_id
1 'polypeptide(L)'
;IIKCKKCPRLIRFSKKISITKRKQNILDVYWGKPVTGFGDINAKLLILGLAPAAHGGTRTGRAFTGDKSGDFLFRCLHKIGISNLPSSTHRKDGLILNSTYITNFLKCAPPSDKPLNLELNNCSNYFDNEIKNLTKLKVIISLGKIAFDNCIKFYKKNFIIKEKFIFKHGAKYNLPDGKILIPCYHPSPRNVNTKVIDTQKMIKLLKFVKKIL
;
A
#
# COMPACT_ATOMS: atom_id res chain seq x y z
N ILE A 1 -15.86 -3.54 -2.76
CA ILE A 1 -14.93 -3.48 -1.62
C ILE A 1 -15.56 -2.71 -0.45
N ILE A 2 -16.05 -1.48 -0.66
CA ILE A 2 -16.55 -0.57 0.40
C ILE A 2 -17.64 -1.20 1.29
N LYS A 3 -18.51 -2.06 0.74
CA LYS A 3 -19.57 -2.77 1.46
C LYS A 3 -19.13 -4.12 2.05
N CYS A 4 -17.84 -4.47 2.00
CA CYS A 4 -17.31 -5.76 2.48
C CYS A 4 -17.50 -5.92 3.99
N LYS A 5 -18.01 -7.09 4.41
CA LYS A 5 -18.22 -7.47 5.82
C LYS A 5 -17.52 -8.78 6.20
N LYS A 6 -16.58 -9.31 5.38
CA LYS A 6 -15.95 -10.62 5.57
C LYS A 6 -15.10 -10.75 6.85
N CYS A 7 -14.65 -9.63 7.44
CA CYS A 7 -13.77 -9.63 8.61
C CYS A 7 -14.39 -8.81 9.75
N PRO A 8 -15.29 -9.41 10.59
CA PRO A 8 -16.01 -8.68 11.64
C PRO A 8 -15.09 -7.94 12.63
N ARG A 9 -13.93 -8.54 12.98
CA ARG A 9 -12.93 -7.92 13.84
C ARG A 9 -12.41 -6.60 13.26
N LEU A 10 -12.06 -6.56 11.97
CA LEU A 10 -11.54 -5.36 11.30
C LEU A 10 -12.62 -4.30 11.12
N ILE A 11 -13.85 -4.71 10.82
CA ILE A 11 -14.98 -3.78 10.68
C ILE A 11 -15.29 -3.13 12.02
N ARG A 12 -15.37 -3.93 13.11
CA ARG A 12 -15.58 -3.39 14.47
C ARG A 12 -14.45 -2.44 14.87
N PHE A 13 -13.19 -2.79 14.56
CA PHE A 13 -12.06 -1.92 14.84
C PHE A 13 -12.14 -0.59 14.07
N SER A 14 -12.39 -0.62 12.77
CA SER A 14 -12.56 0.59 11.96
C SER A 14 -13.70 1.48 12.48
N LYS A 15 -14.84 0.88 12.86
CA LYS A 15 -15.95 1.60 13.48
C LYS A 15 -15.56 2.21 14.82
N LYS A 16 -14.89 1.44 15.70
CA LYS A 16 -14.38 1.94 16.99
C LYS A 16 -13.47 3.16 16.77
N ILE A 17 -12.47 3.06 15.90
CA ILE A 17 -11.55 4.16 15.59
C ILE A 17 -12.28 5.40 15.06
N SER A 18 -13.33 5.24 14.25
CA SER A 18 -14.09 6.38 13.73
C SER A 18 -14.92 7.10 14.80
N ILE A 19 -15.24 6.43 15.91
CA ILE A 19 -15.94 7.02 17.06
C ILE A 19 -14.95 7.61 18.06
N THR A 20 -13.91 6.83 18.46
CA THR A 20 -12.97 7.23 19.52
C THR A 20 -11.97 8.29 19.07
N LYS A 21 -11.71 8.42 17.78
CA LYS A 21 -10.82 9.40 17.14
C LYS A 21 -9.52 9.68 17.94
N ARG A 22 -8.58 10.37 17.37
CA ARG A 22 -7.45 10.99 18.11
C ARG A 22 -7.81 12.43 18.46
N LYS A 23 -7.26 12.96 19.55
CA LYS A 23 -7.46 14.36 19.97
C LYS A 23 -7.23 15.34 18.82
N GLN A 24 -6.13 15.20 18.07
CA GLN A 24 -5.79 16.05 16.92
C GLN A 24 -6.74 15.91 15.70
N ASN A 25 -7.57 14.88 15.67
CA ASN A 25 -8.52 14.60 14.59
C ASN A 25 -9.97 14.56 15.07
N ILE A 26 -10.27 15.18 16.21
CA ILE A 26 -11.59 15.08 16.84
C ILE A 26 -12.70 15.66 15.94
N LEU A 27 -12.38 16.69 15.18
CA LEU A 27 -13.30 17.35 14.24
C LEU A 27 -13.43 16.63 12.89
N ASP A 28 -12.54 15.68 12.59
CA ASP A 28 -12.55 15.00 11.28
C ASP A 28 -13.72 14.03 11.18
N VAL A 29 -14.32 13.96 9.99
CA VAL A 29 -15.27 12.89 9.64
C VAL A 29 -14.47 11.71 9.14
N TYR A 30 -14.43 10.63 9.93
CA TYR A 30 -13.72 9.42 9.56
C TYR A 30 -14.49 8.61 8.53
N TRP A 31 -13.77 8.11 7.51
CA TRP A 31 -14.32 7.19 6.51
C TRP A 31 -14.84 5.89 7.14
N GLY A 32 -14.06 5.25 8.01
CA GLY A 32 -14.43 4.09 8.82
C GLY A 32 -14.86 2.82 8.07
N LYS A 33 -14.65 2.76 6.75
CA LYS A 33 -15.02 1.66 5.85
C LYS A 33 -13.77 1.07 5.19
N PRO A 34 -13.88 -0.09 4.49
CA PRO A 34 -12.77 -0.60 3.68
C PRO A 34 -12.24 0.43 2.70
N VAL A 35 -10.91 0.46 2.54
CA VAL A 35 -10.19 1.42 1.71
C VAL A 35 -9.78 0.74 0.40
N THR A 36 -10.19 1.30 -0.72
CA THR A 36 -9.82 0.83 -2.06
C THR A 36 -8.43 1.32 -2.45
N GLY A 37 -7.83 0.71 -3.45
CA GLY A 37 -6.71 1.31 -4.16
C GLY A 37 -7.16 2.56 -4.94
N PHE A 38 -6.17 3.34 -5.40
CA PHE A 38 -6.39 4.56 -6.20
C PHE A 38 -5.17 4.85 -7.09
N GLY A 39 -5.36 5.67 -8.09
CA GLY A 39 -4.34 6.08 -9.04
C GLY A 39 -4.76 5.82 -10.49
N ASP A 40 -3.79 5.66 -11.36
CA ASP A 40 -4.00 5.42 -12.78
C ASP A 40 -4.43 3.97 -13.04
N ILE A 41 -5.57 3.75 -13.69
CA ILE A 41 -6.01 2.39 -14.07
C ILE A 41 -5.11 1.76 -15.15
N ASN A 42 -4.39 2.57 -15.92
CA ASN A 42 -3.38 2.13 -16.87
C ASN A 42 -1.97 2.06 -16.27
N ALA A 43 -1.87 1.97 -14.96
CA ALA A 43 -0.60 1.99 -14.24
C ALA A 43 0.34 0.87 -14.69
N LYS A 44 1.59 1.25 -14.91
CA LYS A 44 2.72 0.31 -15.07
C LYS A 44 3.38 -0.02 -13.73
N LEU A 45 3.19 0.82 -12.72
CA LEU A 45 3.71 0.65 -11.36
C LEU A 45 2.58 0.47 -10.36
N LEU A 46 2.67 -0.59 -9.54
CA LEU A 46 1.86 -0.77 -8.34
C LEU A 46 2.71 -0.55 -7.09
N ILE A 47 2.27 0.31 -6.19
CA ILE A 47 2.82 0.44 -4.84
C ILE A 47 1.87 -0.28 -3.87
N LEU A 48 2.35 -1.36 -3.28
CA LEU A 48 1.58 -2.26 -2.42
C LEU A 48 1.99 -2.09 -0.95
N GLY A 49 1.07 -1.61 -0.13
CA GLY A 49 1.18 -1.64 1.33
C GLY A 49 0.51 -2.87 1.94
N LEU A 50 0.63 -3.02 3.26
CA LEU A 50 -0.06 -4.10 3.98
C LEU A 50 -1.53 -3.76 4.23
N ALA A 51 -1.80 -2.64 4.90
CA ALA A 51 -3.11 -2.23 5.37
C ALA A 51 -3.19 -0.71 5.54
N PRO A 52 -4.39 -0.11 5.48
CA PRO A 52 -4.55 1.31 5.80
C PRO A 52 -4.25 1.56 7.29
N ALA A 53 -3.56 2.67 7.59
CA ALA A 53 -3.35 3.10 8.95
C ALA A 53 -4.69 3.52 9.61
N ALA A 54 -4.85 3.23 10.91
CA ALA A 54 -6.08 3.49 11.66
C ALA A 54 -6.51 4.97 11.60
N HIS A 55 -5.58 5.91 11.80
CA HIS A 55 -5.83 7.35 11.74
C HIS A 55 -5.32 8.04 10.47
N GLY A 56 -4.85 7.26 9.48
CA GLY A 56 -4.51 7.68 8.13
C GLY A 56 -5.58 7.21 7.15
N GLY A 57 -5.32 6.13 6.40
CA GLY A 57 -6.24 5.62 5.38
C GLY A 57 -7.65 5.28 5.88
N THR A 58 -7.79 4.75 7.10
CA THR A 58 -9.13 4.48 7.70
C THR A 58 -9.88 5.77 8.01
N ARG A 59 -9.17 6.85 8.34
CA ARG A 59 -9.75 8.18 8.55
C ARG A 59 -10.13 8.82 7.22
N THR A 60 -9.22 8.85 6.27
CA THR A 60 -9.36 9.62 5.02
C THR A 60 -10.08 8.87 3.90
N GLY A 61 -10.14 7.53 3.97
CA GLY A 61 -10.70 6.67 2.92
C GLY A 61 -9.77 6.44 1.73
N ARG A 62 -8.48 6.83 1.80
CA ARG A 62 -7.47 6.62 0.77
C ARG A 62 -6.18 6.08 1.37
N ALA A 63 -5.56 5.08 0.75
CA ALA A 63 -4.32 4.48 1.21
C ALA A 63 -3.18 5.51 1.29
N PHE A 64 -2.29 5.38 2.27
CA PHE A 64 -1.15 6.29 2.50
C PHE A 64 -1.53 7.78 2.56
N THR A 65 -2.70 8.10 3.09
CA THR A 65 -3.23 9.47 3.13
C THR A 65 -3.48 9.91 4.56
N GLY A 66 -2.93 11.07 4.92
CA GLY A 66 -3.11 11.70 6.24
C GLY A 66 -2.37 11.00 7.37
N ASP A 67 -1.24 10.36 7.08
CA ASP A 67 -0.32 9.78 8.06
C ASP A 67 1.14 10.00 7.65
N LYS A 68 2.06 9.84 8.60
CA LYS A 68 3.50 10.10 8.40
C LYS A 68 4.16 9.23 7.34
N SER A 69 3.68 7.99 7.14
CA SER A 69 4.18 7.11 6.09
C SER A 69 3.81 7.62 4.71
N GLY A 70 2.57 8.11 4.58
CA GLY A 70 2.08 8.79 3.37
C GLY A 70 2.86 10.07 3.09
N ASP A 71 3.05 10.93 4.11
CA ASP A 71 3.83 12.18 3.97
C ASP A 71 5.23 11.92 3.41
N PHE A 72 5.91 10.89 3.91
CA PHE A 72 7.23 10.50 3.41
C PHE A 72 7.16 9.98 1.97
N LEU A 73 6.23 9.05 1.71
CA LEU A 73 6.08 8.42 0.40
C LEU A 73 5.78 9.46 -0.69
N PHE A 74 4.78 10.32 -0.47
CA PHE A 74 4.37 11.30 -1.48
C PHE A 74 5.42 12.38 -1.73
N ARG A 75 6.18 12.81 -0.71
CA ARG A 75 7.34 13.68 -0.95
C ARG A 75 8.37 13.05 -1.89
N CYS A 76 8.61 11.74 -1.75
CA CYS A 76 9.55 11.04 -2.64
C CYS A 76 8.97 10.86 -4.05
N LEU A 77 7.69 10.51 -4.17
CA LEU A 77 6.99 10.35 -5.46
C LEU A 77 6.94 11.68 -6.24
N HIS A 78 6.66 12.78 -5.55
CA HIS A 78 6.63 14.12 -6.15
C HIS A 78 8.02 14.54 -6.68
N LYS A 79 9.08 14.31 -5.90
CA LYS A 79 10.46 14.65 -6.31
C LYS A 79 10.91 13.98 -7.61
N ILE A 80 10.27 12.88 -8.01
CA ILE A 80 10.59 12.17 -9.26
C ILE A 80 9.47 12.26 -10.31
N GLY A 81 8.46 13.08 -10.09
CA GLY A 81 7.37 13.35 -11.02
C GLY A 81 6.38 12.21 -11.18
N ILE A 82 6.23 11.32 -10.18
CA ILE A 82 5.17 10.29 -10.12
C ILE A 82 3.87 10.90 -9.59
N SER A 83 3.92 11.77 -8.58
CA SER A 83 2.76 12.51 -8.13
C SER A 83 2.86 13.99 -8.43
N ASN A 84 1.72 14.63 -8.72
CA ASN A 84 1.64 16.08 -8.95
C ASN A 84 1.76 16.90 -7.65
N LEU A 85 1.46 16.29 -6.49
CA LEU A 85 1.52 16.93 -5.18
C LEU A 85 2.53 16.23 -4.26
N PRO A 86 3.22 16.96 -3.35
CA PRO A 86 4.18 16.40 -2.40
C PRO A 86 3.52 15.75 -1.17
N SER A 87 2.20 15.84 -1.05
CA SER A 87 1.43 15.31 0.08
C SER A 87 0.11 14.72 -0.36
N SER A 88 -0.48 13.90 0.50
CA SER A 88 -1.80 13.30 0.33
C SER A 88 -2.61 13.51 1.60
N THR A 89 -3.57 14.41 1.56
CA THR A 89 -4.31 14.87 2.76
C THR A 89 -5.71 14.31 2.87
N HIS A 90 -6.45 14.24 1.76
CA HIS A 90 -7.81 13.67 1.69
C HIS A 90 -8.16 13.23 0.26
N ARG A 91 -9.29 12.53 0.11
CA ARG A 91 -9.68 11.92 -1.19
C ARG A 91 -9.94 12.90 -2.34
N LYS A 92 -10.17 14.17 -2.05
CA LYS A 92 -10.50 15.22 -3.04
C LYS A 92 -9.44 16.32 -3.09
N ASP A 93 -8.20 16.03 -2.73
CA ASP A 93 -7.10 16.99 -2.67
C ASP A 93 -6.42 17.30 -4.03
N GLY A 94 -6.96 16.78 -5.12
CA GLY A 94 -6.39 16.99 -6.46
C GLY A 94 -5.13 16.17 -6.75
N LEU A 95 -4.78 15.19 -5.88
CA LEU A 95 -3.64 14.31 -6.08
C LEU A 95 -3.85 13.42 -7.32
N ILE A 96 -2.89 13.47 -8.24
CA ILE A 96 -2.81 12.64 -9.43
C ILE A 96 -1.53 11.83 -9.41
N LEU A 97 -1.60 10.57 -9.81
CA LEU A 97 -0.47 9.66 -9.93
C LEU A 97 -0.24 9.29 -11.40
N ASN A 98 0.94 9.58 -11.91
CA ASN A 98 1.32 9.25 -13.28
C ASN A 98 1.72 7.78 -13.39
N SER A 99 1.04 7.02 -14.25
CA SER A 99 1.33 5.60 -14.54
C SER A 99 1.51 4.72 -13.29
N THR A 100 0.88 5.12 -12.17
CA THR A 100 1.07 4.49 -10.86
C THR A 100 -0.27 4.28 -10.16
N TYR A 101 -0.43 3.10 -9.55
CA TYR A 101 -1.56 2.75 -8.70
C TYR A 101 -1.05 2.41 -7.31
N ILE A 102 -1.75 2.82 -6.27
CA ILE A 102 -1.40 2.55 -4.87
C ILE A 102 -2.53 1.78 -4.21
N THR A 103 -2.21 0.68 -3.57
CA THR A 103 -3.17 -0.10 -2.79
C THR A 103 -2.56 -0.75 -1.56
N ASN A 104 -3.42 -1.31 -0.72
CA ASN A 104 -3.01 -2.19 0.38
C ASN A 104 -3.54 -3.60 0.14
N PHE A 105 -2.80 -4.62 0.58
CA PHE A 105 -3.24 -6.01 0.51
C PHE A 105 -4.54 -6.21 1.31
N LEU A 106 -4.57 -5.73 2.57
CA LEU A 106 -5.80 -5.61 3.36
C LEU A 106 -6.50 -4.28 3.09
N LYS A 107 -7.82 -4.32 3.00
CA LYS A 107 -8.65 -3.13 2.77
C LYS A 107 -9.13 -2.46 4.07
N CYS A 108 -8.84 -3.05 5.23
CA CYS A 108 -9.20 -2.54 6.55
C CYS A 108 -7.99 -2.55 7.47
N ALA A 109 -7.91 -1.58 8.39
CA ALA A 109 -6.86 -1.53 9.41
C ALA A 109 -7.01 -2.70 10.41
N PRO A 110 -5.96 -3.49 10.65
CA PRO A 110 -5.97 -4.46 11.74
C PRO A 110 -5.59 -3.81 13.07
N PRO A 111 -6.17 -4.24 14.21
CA PRO A 111 -5.73 -3.80 15.53
C PRO A 111 -4.23 -4.04 15.73
N SER A 112 -3.52 -3.03 16.28
CA SER A 112 -2.07 -3.06 16.53
C SER A 112 -1.22 -3.41 15.30
N ASP A 113 -1.71 -3.10 14.09
CA ASP A 113 -1.08 -3.42 12.80
C ASP A 113 -0.80 -4.93 12.59
N LYS A 114 -1.50 -5.80 13.34
CA LYS A 114 -1.34 -7.26 13.31
C LYS A 114 -2.56 -7.94 12.66
N PRO A 115 -2.50 -8.26 11.36
CA PRO A 115 -3.56 -9.01 10.69
C PRO A 115 -3.54 -10.48 11.09
N LEU A 116 -4.70 -11.13 11.04
CA LEU A 116 -4.82 -12.58 11.11
C LEU A 116 -4.71 -13.19 9.69
N ASN A 117 -4.22 -14.44 9.61
CA ASN A 117 -4.11 -15.15 8.33
C ASN A 117 -5.46 -15.26 7.60
N LEU A 118 -6.55 -15.49 8.34
CA LEU A 118 -7.90 -15.54 7.78
C LEU A 118 -8.29 -14.20 7.12
N GLU A 119 -7.92 -13.07 7.71
CA GLU A 119 -8.22 -11.74 7.18
C GLU A 119 -7.43 -11.46 5.89
N LEU A 120 -6.17 -11.88 5.85
CA LEU A 120 -5.35 -11.81 4.65
C LEU A 120 -5.93 -12.67 3.52
N ASN A 121 -6.34 -13.90 3.84
CA ASN A 121 -6.98 -14.80 2.86
C ASN A 121 -8.32 -14.22 2.34
N ASN A 122 -9.15 -13.67 3.22
CA ASN A 122 -10.42 -13.04 2.84
C ASN A 122 -10.23 -11.82 1.93
N CYS A 123 -9.13 -11.10 2.07
CA CYS A 123 -8.79 -9.94 1.24
C CYS A 123 -8.07 -10.28 -0.06
N SER A 124 -7.47 -11.48 -0.20
CA SER A 124 -6.66 -11.86 -1.37
C SER A 124 -7.42 -11.73 -2.69
N ASN A 125 -8.72 -12.03 -2.72
CA ASN A 125 -9.57 -11.90 -3.91
C ASN A 125 -9.69 -10.44 -4.40
N TYR A 126 -9.63 -9.45 -3.50
CA TYR A 126 -9.63 -8.04 -3.91
C TYR A 126 -8.31 -7.65 -4.53
N PHE A 127 -7.19 -8.17 -4.01
CA PHE A 127 -5.88 -7.97 -4.60
C PHE A 127 -5.79 -8.64 -5.98
N ASP A 128 -6.31 -9.86 -6.13
CA ASP A 128 -6.40 -10.56 -7.42
C ASP A 128 -7.15 -9.73 -8.47
N ASN A 129 -8.32 -9.20 -8.11
CA ASN A 129 -9.11 -8.35 -9.00
C ASN A 129 -8.35 -7.06 -9.37
N GLU A 130 -7.62 -6.44 -8.44
CA GLU A 130 -6.80 -5.26 -8.74
C GLU A 130 -5.68 -5.60 -9.72
N ILE A 131 -4.94 -6.69 -9.51
CA ILE A 131 -3.88 -7.15 -10.44
C ILE A 131 -4.44 -7.44 -11.83
N LYS A 132 -5.60 -8.11 -11.93
CA LYS A 132 -6.25 -8.42 -13.22
C LYS A 132 -6.72 -7.18 -13.96
N ASN A 133 -7.20 -6.16 -13.25
CA ASN A 133 -7.66 -4.92 -13.86
C ASN A 133 -6.53 -3.97 -14.26
N LEU A 134 -5.35 -4.09 -13.65
CA LEU A 134 -4.16 -3.32 -14.00
C LEU A 134 -3.42 -3.98 -15.17
N THR A 135 -4.04 -3.99 -16.35
CA THR A 135 -3.57 -4.74 -17.53
C THR A 135 -2.20 -4.32 -18.07
N LYS A 136 -1.77 -3.08 -17.78
CA LYS A 136 -0.46 -2.55 -18.19
C LYS A 136 0.61 -2.67 -17.11
N LEU A 137 0.30 -3.33 -15.97
CA LEU A 137 1.20 -3.45 -14.82
C LEU A 137 2.46 -4.23 -15.17
N LYS A 138 3.61 -3.62 -14.89
CA LYS A 138 4.95 -4.21 -15.10
C LYS A 138 5.70 -4.43 -13.79
N VAL A 139 5.58 -3.50 -12.84
CA VAL A 139 6.38 -3.50 -11.61
C VAL A 139 5.49 -3.37 -10.38
N ILE A 140 5.76 -4.18 -9.37
CA ILE A 140 5.15 -4.09 -8.03
C ILE A 140 6.23 -3.72 -7.03
N ILE A 141 6.10 -2.57 -6.36
CA ILE A 141 6.89 -2.25 -5.16
C ILE A 141 6.09 -2.67 -3.94
N SER A 142 6.60 -3.60 -3.14
CA SER A 142 5.99 -3.97 -1.86
C SER A 142 6.64 -3.21 -0.71
N LEU A 143 5.85 -2.43 0.03
CA LEU A 143 6.32 -1.64 1.17
C LEU A 143 6.26 -2.47 2.46
N GLY A 144 7.42 -2.96 2.90
CA GLY A 144 7.61 -3.76 4.11
C GLY A 144 7.49 -5.28 3.88
N LYS A 145 8.11 -6.03 4.81
CA LYS A 145 8.22 -7.49 4.72
C LYS A 145 6.85 -8.18 4.64
N ILE A 146 5.87 -7.76 5.45
CA ILE A 146 4.58 -8.43 5.48
C ILE A 146 3.82 -8.22 4.15
N ALA A 147 3.89 -7.04 3.53
CA ALA A 147 3.31 -6.80 2.21
C ALA A 147 3.99 -7.67 1.14
N PHE A 148 5.31 -7.77 1.19
CA PHE A 148 6.09 -8.64 0.32
C PHE A 148 5.70 -10.11 0.47
N ASP A 149 5.70 -10.63 1.70
CA ASP A 149 5.38 -12.04 1.97
C ASP A 149 3.97 -12.41 1.50
N ASN A 150 3.00 -11.50 1.65
CA ASN A 150 1.63 -11.74 1.19
C ASN A 150 1.49 -11.64 -0.34
N CYS A 151 2.27 -10.77 -0.99
CA CYS A 151 2.37 -10.74 -2.44
C CYS A 151 2.92 -12.09 -2.96
N ILE A 152 4.00 -12.61 -2.36
CA ILE A 152 4.56 -13.92 -2.72
C ILE A 152 3.57 -15.06 -2.45
N LYS A 153 2.88 -15.05 -1.30
CA LYS A 153 1.84 -16.05 -1.00
C LYS A 153 0.73 -16.05 -2.05
N PHE A 154 0.30 -14.87 -2.49
CA PHE A 154 -0.68 -14.73 -3.57
C PHE A 154 -0.18 -15.36 -4.87
N TYR A 155 1.06 -15.07 -5.28
CA TYR A 155 1.63 -15.65 -6.48
C TYR A 155 1.81 -17.17 -6.37
N LYS A 156 2.30 -17.69 -5.22
CA LYS A 156 2.43 -19.14 -4.97
C LYS A 156 1.10 -19.89 -4.98
N LYS A 157 0.00 -19.21 -4.66
CA LYS A 157 -1.34 -19.82 -4.74
C LYS A 157 -1.81 -20.00 -6.19
N ASN A 158 -1.38 -19.12 -7.09
CA ASN A 158 -1.86 -19.06 -8.47
C ASN A 158 -0.85 -19.63 -9.49
N PHE A 159 0.41 -19.82 -9.09
CA PHE A 159 1.51 -20.28 -9.95
C PHE A 159 2.43 -21.24 -9.23
N ILE A 160 3.02 -22.18 -9.97
CA ILE A 160 4.09 -23.03 -9.46
C ILE A 160 5.38 -22.21 -9.43
N ILE A 161 5.91 -21.96 -8.23
CA ILE A 161 7.13 -21.17 -8.02
C ILE A 161 8.15 -22.02 -7.26
N LYS A 162 9.27 -22.35 -7.91
CA LYS A 162 10.40 -23.07 -7.31
C LYS A 162 11.42 -22.13 -6.65
N GLU A 163 11.43 -20.88 -7.07
CA GLU A 163 12.40 -19.88 -6.60
C GLU A 163 12.14 -19.44 -5.15
N LYS A 164 13.24 -19.12 -4.45
CA LYS A 164 13.20 -18.58 -3.08
C LYS A 164 13.24 -17.05 -3.14
N PHE A 165 12.18 -16.41 -2.66
CA PHE A 165 12.09 -14.97 -2.55
C PHE A 165 12.48 -14.54 -1.12
N ILE A 166 13.50 -13.68 -1.00
CA ILE A 166 13.98 -13.16 0.29
C ILE A 166 13.74 -11.66 0.33
N PHE A 167 13.12 -11.16 1.41
CA PHE A 167 12.93 -9.73 1.57
C PHE A 167 14.28 -9.00 1.71
N LYS A 168 14.69 -8.28 0.66
CA LYS A 168 15.88 -7.43 0.63
C LYS A 168 15.55 -6.15 -0.12
N HIS A 169 15.70 -4.99 0.53
CA HIS A 169 15.38 -3.69 -0.07
C HIS A 169 16.05 -3.50 -1.43
N GLY A 170 15.26 -3.18 -2.44
CA GLY A 170 15.74 -2.95 -3.81
C GLY A 170 16.12 -4.21 -4.62
N ALA A 171 15.98 -5.41 -4.06
CA ALA A 171 16.14 -6.63 -4.84
C ALA A 171 15.09 -6.72 -5.94
N LYS A 172 15.44 -7.33 -7.07
CA LYS A 172 14.54 -7.53 -8.21
C LYS A 172 14.20 -9.00 -8.33
N TYR A 173 12.90 -9.31 -8.37
CA TYR A 173 12.38 -10.67 -8.56
C TYR A 173 11.44 -10.69 -9.77
N ASN A 174 11.68 -11.61 -10.69
CA ASN A 174 10.77 -11.86 -11.79
C ASN A 174 9.61 -12.74 -11.29
N LEU A 175 8.38 -12.32 -11.55
CA LEU A 175 7.19 -13.07 -11.22
C LEU A 175 6.74 -13.93 -12.42
N PRO A 176 6.01 -15.04 -12.18
CA PRO A 176 5.64 -15.97 -13.27
C PRO A 176 4.78 -15.36 -14.38
N ASP A 177 4.08 -14.27 -14.10
CA ASP A 177 3.25 -13.53 -15.07
C ASP A 177 4.00 -12.39 -15.79
N GLY A 178 5.35 -12.41 -15.73
CA GLY A 178 6.22 -11.44 -16.40
C GLY A 178 6.40 -10.12 -15.64
N LYS A 179 5.72 -9.93 -14.52
CA LYS A 179 5.89 -8.73 -13.69
C LYS A 179 7.15 -8.81 -12.84
N ILE A 180 7.61 -7.66 -12.37
CA ILE A 180 8.78 -7.55 -11.49
C ILE A 180 8.32 -7.15 -10.10
N LEU A 181 8.71 -7.89 -9.06
CA LEU A 181 8.50 -7.53 -7.66
C LEU A 181 9.77 -6.94 -7.07
N ILE A 182 9.64 -5.76 -6.46
CA ILE A 182 10.75 -5.06 -5.80
C ILE A 182 10.35 -4.77 -4.35
N PRO A 183 10.93 -5.46 -3.35
CA PRO A 183 10.70 -5.16 -1.95
C PRO A 183 11.37 -3.84 -1.56
N CYS A 184 10.67 -3.06 -0.77
CA CYS A 184 11.14 -1.81 -0.20
C CYS A 184 10.89 -1.80 1.31
N TYR A 185 11.80 -1.26 2.12
CA TYR A 185 11.51 -1.00 3.52
C TYR A 185 10.28 -0.11 3.65
N HIS A 186 9.41 -0.43 4.62
CA HIS A 186 8.21 0.38 4.87
C HIS A 186 8.59 1.77 5.38
N PRO A 187 8.06 2.86 4.82
CA PRO A 187 8.37 4.23 5.23
C PRO A 187 7.64 4.65 6.52
N SER A 188 7.64 3.76 7.53
CA SER A 188 7.09 4.08 8.85
C SER A 188 7.97 5.11 9.56
N PRO A 189 7.41 5.92 10.49
CA PRO A 189 8.20 6.83 11.31
C PRO A 189 9.39 6.16 11.99
N ARG A 190 9.21 4.94 12.50
CA ARG A 190 10.29 4.16 13.10
C ARG A 190 11.44 3.93 12.12
N ASN A 191 11.15 3.41 10.91
CA ASN A 191 12.17 3.09 9.93
C ASN A 191 12.85 4.35 9.36
N VAL A 192 12.12 5.46 9.25
CA VAL A 192 12.67 6.75 8.83
C VAL A 192 13.59 7.32 9.90
N ASN A 193 13.16 7.35 11.16
CA ASN A 193 13.93 7.88 12.27
C ASN A 193 15.21 7.05 12.54
N THR A 194 15.15 5.73 12.35
CA THR A 194 16.32 4.84 12.51
C THR A 194 17.13 4.70 11.22
N LYS A 195 16.85 5.50 10.17
CA LYS A 195 17.55 5.50 8.88
C LYS A 195 17.59 4.14 8.15
N VAL A 196 16.71 3.21 8.52
CA VAL A 196 16.48 1.96 7.78
C VAL A 196 16.05 2.30 6.35
N ILE A 197 15.14 3.28 6.22
CA ILE A 197 14.81 3.95 4.97
C ILE A 197 14.93 5.46 5.12
N ASP A 198 15.48 6.13 4.14
CA ASP A 198 15.58 7.58 4.05
C ASP A 198 15.18 8.06 2.65
N THR A 199 15.12 9.37 2.46
CA THR A 199 14.72 9.99 1.19
C THR A 199 15.64 9.57 0.04
N GLN A 200 16.95 9.44 0.27
CA GLN A 200 17.91 9.07 -0.77
C GLN A 200 17.72 7.63 -1.23
N LYS A 201 17.59 6.68 -0.28
CA LYS A 201 17.33 5.27 -0.57
C LYS A 201 16.00 5.09 -1.33
N MET A 202 14.93 5.79 -0.89
CA MET A 202 13.64 5.73 -1.56
C MET A 202 13.72 6.29 -2.98
N ILE A 203 14.31 7.47 -3.17
CA ILE A 203 14.46 8.09 -4.50
C ILE A 203 15.32 7.23 -5.42
N LYS A 204 16.43 6.66 -4.93
CA LYS A 204 17.28 5.74 -5.69
C LYS A 204 16.47 4.55 -6.22
N LEU A 205 15.68 3.91 -5.35
CA LEU A 205 14.80 2.80 -5.73
C LEU A 205 13.74 3.23 -6.76
N LEU A 206 13.06 4.34 -6.52
CA LEU A 206 12.02 4.85 -7.42
C LEU A 206 12.57 5.27 -8.79
N LYS A 207 13.77 5.89 -8.85
CA LYS A 207 14.46 6.22 -10.10
C LYS A 207 14.84 4.95 -10.87
N PHE A 208 15.33 3.92 -10.17
CA PHE A 208 15.59 2.61 -10.79
C PHE A 208 14.32 2.02 -11.39
N VAL A 209 13.22 1.99 -10.63
CA VAL A 209 11.92 1.52 -11.12
C VAL A 209 11.47 2.30 -12.34
N LYS A 210 11.58 3.63 -12.34
CA LYS A 210 11.17 4.49 -13.47
C LYS A 210 11.94 4.15 -14.77
N LYS A 211 13.19 3.66 -14.66
CA LYS A 211 13.99 3.24 -15.85
C LYS A 211 13.55 1.92 -16.47
N ILE A 212 12.84 1.07 -15.71
CA ILE A 212 12.41 -0.26 -16.18
C ILE A 212 10.91 -0.32 -16.52
N LEU A 213 10.17 0.78 -16.40
CA LEU A 213 8.76 0.92 -16.81
C LEU A 213 8.61 1.22 -18.30
#